data_f9377bdda031165917a0ab71ea96d7aa
#
_entry.id   f9377bdda031165917a0ab71ea96d7aa
#
_cell.length_a   1.000
_cell.length_b   1.000
_cell.length_c   1.000
_cell.angle_alpha   90.00
_cell.angle_beta   90.00
_cell.angle_gamma   90.00
#
_symmetry.space_group_name_H-M   'P 1'
#
loop_
_entity.id
_entity.type
_entity.pdbx_description
1 polymer ?
#
loop_
_entity_poly.entity_id
_entity_poly.type
_entity_poly.pdbx_seq_one_letter_code
_entity_poly.pdbx_strand_id
1 'polypeptide(L)'
;MRYRLFALGTLLASGTAFAHHSIDATYYTDQKQTIEGDVVQVIYRNPHTFIHLRVNDERWAIEGESGKKLGRQGVTRETIKLGDRLIVTGFPGRNPDHRRLWMVSVTRPADGWTWTDVRLSKKKIRGAI
;
A
#
# COMPACT_ATOMS: atom_id res chain seq x y z
N MET A 1 26.33 -54.09 31.90
CA MET A 1 26.40 -53.18 30.74
C MET A 1 25.20 -52.26 30.78
N ARG A 2 25.42 -50.97 31.01
CA ARG A 2 24.36 -49.96 31.07
C ARG A 2 24.48 -49.09 29.81
N TYR A 3 23.58 -49.29 28.87
CA TYR A 3 23.50 -48.41 27.66
C TYR A 3 22.72 -47.13 28.03
N ARG A 4 23.43 -46.01 28.04
CA ARG A 4 22.78 -44.67 28.14
C ARG A 4 22.39 -44.26 26.74
N LEU A 5 21.09 -44.26 26.46
CA LEU A 5 20.54 -43.62 25.27
C LEU A 5 20.61 -42.07 25.46
N PHE A 6 21.44 -41.41 24.66
CA PHE A 6 21.37 -39.98 24.47
C PHE A 6 20.28 -39.69 23.44
N ALA A 7 19.15 -39.16 23.91
CA ALA A 7 18.14 -38.61 23.02
C ALA A 7 18.62 -37.24 22.54
N LEU A 8 19.00 -37.15 21.26
CA LEU A 8 19.35 -35.91 20.60
C LEU A 8 18.07 -35.19 20.22
N GLY A 9 17.66 -34.24 21.04
CA GLY A 9 16.51 -33.37 20.77
C GLY A 9 16.84 -32.39 19.65
N THR A 10 16.29 -32.62 18.46
CA THR A 10 16.35 -31.69 17.34
C THR A 10 15.40 -30.52 17.62
N LEU A 11 15.94 -29.38 18.03
CA LEU A 11 15.19 -28.14 18.18
C LEU A 11 14.91 -27.59 16.78
N LEU A 12 13.71 -27.84 16.27
CA LEU A 12 13.20 -27.22 15.06
C LEU A 12 12.91 -25.74 15.38
N ALA A 13 13.87 -24.86 15.07
CA ALA A 13 13.66 -23.43 15.05
C ALA A 13 12.77 -23.10 13.84
N SER A 14 11.46 -23.05 14.05
CA SER A 14 10.51 -22.50 13.09
C SER A 14 10.72 -20.99 12.99
N GLY A 15 11.64 -20.59 12.12
CA GLY A 15 11.78 -19.19 11.71
C GLY A 15 10.50 -18.74 11.04
N THR A 16 9.78 -17.79 11.64
CA THR A 16 8.69 -17.07 11.00
C THR A 16 9.30 -16.28 9.84
N ALA A 17 9.20 -16.83 8.63
CA ALA A 17 9.50 -16.10 7.41
C ALA A 17 8.44 -15.00 7.29
N PHE A 18 8.77 -13.78 7.70
CA PHE A 18 8.03 -12.60 7.32
C PHE A 18 8.20 -12.44 5.81
N ALA A 19 7.24 -12.96 5.06
CA ALA A 19 7.13 -12.68 3.65
C ALA A 19 6.77 -11.19 3.50
N HIS A 20 7.78 -10.33 3.45
CA HIS A 20 7.63 -9.00 2.91
C HIS A 20 7.35 -9.18 1.42
N HIS A 21 6.06 -9.25 1.06
CA HIS A 21 5.66 -9.17 -0.32
C HIS A 21 6.12 -7.80 -0.83
N SER A 22 7.15 -7.83 -1.68
CA SER A 22 7.61 -6.62 -2.36
C SER A 22 6.45 -6.03 -3.15
N ILE A 23 6.25 -4.71 -3.08
CA ILE A 23 5.24 -4.02 -3.90
C ILE A 23 5.46 -4.32 -5.40
N ASP A 24 6.70 -4.58 -5.81
CA ASP A 24 7.04 -4.96 -7.19
C ASP A 24 6.40 -6.28 -7.66
N ALA A 25 6.02 -7.17 -6.74
CA ALA A 25 5.32 -8.40 -7.09
C ALA A 25 3.87 -8.15 -7.53
N THR A 26 3.24 -7.10 -7.01
CA THR A 26 1.82 -6.79 -7.24
C THR A 26 1.64 -5.59 -8.16
N TYR A 27 2.60 -4.65 -8.19
CA TYR A 27 2.50 -3.37 -8.88
C TYR A 27 3.66 -3.14 -9.84
N TYR A 28 3.41 -2.38 -10.92
CA TYR A 28 4.44 -1.87 -11.82
C TYR A 28 5.08 -0.63 -11.22
N THR A 29 6.13 -0.78 -10.43
CA THR A 29 6.78 0.34 -9.74
C THR A 29 7.62 1.25 -10.65
N ASP A 30 7.77 0.88 -11.92
CA ASP A 30 8.36 1.67 -12.99
C ASP A 30 7.33 2.44 -13.84
N GLN A 31 6.06 2.42 -13.42
CA GLN A 31 4.96 3.16 -14.05
C GLN A 31 4.23 3.98 -12.99
N LYS A 32 3.64 5.10 -13.41
CA LYS A 32 2.74 5.89 -12.57
C LYS A 32 1.44 6.15 -13.32
N GLN A 33 0.35 6.09 -12.58
CA GLN A 33 -0.97 6.44 -13.05
C GLN A 33 -1.61 7.40 -12.06
N THR A 34 -2.30 8.41 -12.59
CA THR A 34 -3.06 9.36 -11.78
C THR A 34 -4.54 9.16 -12.05
N ILE A 35 -5.32 9.08 -10.99
CA ILE A 35 -6.78 9.01 -11.04
C ILE A 35 -7.38 10.05 -10.11
N GLU A 36 -8.60 10.45 -10.40
CA GLU A 36 -9.37 11.37 -9.56
C GLU A 36 -10.75 10.77 -9.29
N GLY A 37 -11.17 10.80 -8.04
CA GLY A 37 -12.46 10.22 -7.65
C GLY A 37 -12.88 10.57 -6.24
N ASP A 38 -14.09 10.11 -5.89
CA ASP A 38 -14.70 10.34 -4.59
C ASP A 38 -14.47 9.16 -3.67
N VAL A 39 -14.08 9.42 -2.42
CA VAL A 39 -13.85 8.39 -1.40
C VAL A 39 -15.17 7.73 -1.03
N VAL A 40 -15.27 6.41 -1.26
CA VAL A 40 -16.44 5.61 -0.91
C VAL A 40 -16.19 4.65 0.25
N GLN A 41 -14.92 4.41 0.60
CA GLN A 41 -14.54 3.62 1.78
C GLN A 41 -13.10 3.94 2.18
N VAL A 42 -12.82 3.92 3.48
CA VAL A 42 -11.48 3.97 4.05
C VAL A 42 -11.32 2.81 5.02
N ILE A 43 -10.28 1.99 4.80
CA ILE A 43 -9.90 0.89 5.69
C ILE A 43 -8.50 1.22 6.22
N TYR A 44 -8.48 1.96 7.32
CA TYR A 44 -7.25 2.40 7.98
C TYR A 44 -6.78 1.34 8.97
N ARG A 45 -5.77 0.55 8.59
CA ARG A 45 -5.28 -0.59 9.38
C ARG A 45 -3.82 -0.92 9.08
N ASN A 46 -3.28 -1.89 9.81
CA ASN A 46 -2.03 -2.59 9.51
C ASN A 46 -2.36 -3.96 8.88
N PRO A 47 -1.53 -4.54 8.02
CA PRO A 47 -0.26 -4.02 7.51
C PRO A 47 -0.42 -2.95 6.42
N HIS A 48 -1.59 -2.83 5.78
CA HIS A 48 -1.84 -1.87 4.70
C HIS A 48 -3.18 -1.17 4.88
N THR A 49 -3.18 0.12 4.60
CA THR A 49 -4.39 0.95 4.51
C THR A 49 -4.95 0.85 3.09
N PHE A 50 -6.27 0.87 2.96
CA PHE A 50 -6.96 0.93 1.68
C PHE A 50 -7.91 2.10 1.64
N ILE A 51 -7.87 2.86 0.55
CA ILE A 51 -8.85 3.88 0.21
C ILE A 51 -9.55 3.42 -1.06
N HIS A 52 -10.87 3.33 -1.01
CA HIS A 52 -11.63 3.02 -2.22
C HIS A 52 -12.20 4.30 -2.79
N LEU A 53 -11.91 4.54 -4.07
CA LEU A 53 -12.43 5.67 -4.84
C LEU A 53 -13.45 5.19 -5.85
N ARG A 54 -14.50 5.98 -6.07
CA ARG A 54 -15.35 5.91 -7.25
C ARG A 54 -14.80 6.87 -8.29
N VAL A 55 -14.32 6.30 -9.40
CA VAL A 55 -13.78 7.03 -10.54
C VAL A 55 -14.69 6.75 -11.73
N ASN A 56 -15.44 7.74 -12.18
CA ASN A 56 -16.62 7.50 -13.01
C ASN A 56 -17.51 6.47 -12.30
N ASP A 57 -18.01 5.46 -12.95
CA ASP A 57 -18.83 4.43 -12.31
C ASP A 57 -18.04 3.21 -11.81
N GLU A 58 -16.70 3.32 -11.76
CA GLU A 58 -15.81 2.23 -11.39
C GLU A 58 -15.23 2.42 -10.00
N ARG A 59 -15.09 1.30 -9.28
CA ARG A 59 -14.44 1.28 -7.97
C ARG A 59 -12.96 0.94 -8.10
N TRP A 60 -12.11 1.82 -7.59
CA TRP A 60 -10.67 1.66 -7.51
C TRP A 60 -10.23 1.40 -6.08
N ALA A 61 -9.31 0.46 -5.88
CA ALA A 61 -8.68 0.18 -4.60
C ALA A 61 -7.29 0.83 -4.57
N ILE A 62 -7.09 1.78 -3.68
CA ILE A 62 -5.81 2.44 -3.45
C ILE A 62 -5.20 1.82 -2.21
N GLU A 63 -4.16 1.03 -2.38
CA GLU A 63 -3.40 0.41 -1.31
C GLU A 63 -2.25 1.32 -0.89
N GLY A 64 -2.03 1.44 0.39
CA GLY A 64 -0.96 2.27 0.95
C GLY A 64 -0.23 1.59 2.09
N GLU A 65 0.70 2.32 2.66
CA GLU A 65 1.46 1.90 3.83
C GLU A 65 0.53 1.58 5.01
N SER A 66 1.08 0.94 6.05
CA SER A 66 0.34 0.64 7.27
C SER A 66 -0.22 1.91 7.91
N GLY A 67 -1.36 1.79 8.59
CA GLY A 67 -1.92 2.90 9.36
C GLY A 67 -0.92 3.47 10.37
N LYS A 68 -0.10 2.61 11.01
CA LYS A 68 0.97 3.05 11.92
C LYS A 68 2.01 3.93 11.21
N LYS A 69 2.43 3.58 10.00
CA LYS A 69 3.41 4.37 9.24
C LYS A 69 2.81 5.67 8.74
N LEU A 70 1.61 5.63 8.18
CA LEU A 70 0.88 6.81 7.74
C LEU A 70 0.62 7.77 8.90
N GLY A 71 0.22 7.26 10.08
CA GLY A 71 0.01 8.07 11.28
C GLY A 71 1.24 8.85 11.72
N ARG A 72 2.44 8.26 11.63
CA ARG A 72 3.71 8.96 11.89
C ARG A 72 3.99 10.09 10.89
N GLN A 73 3.36 10.04 9.73
CA GLN A 73 3.46 11.04 8.67
C GLN A 73 2.27 12.04 8.69
N GLY A 74 1.47 12.01 9.74
CA GLY A 74 0.33 12.91 9.92
C GLY A 74 -0.95 12.49 9.20
N VAL A 75 -0.97 11.30 8.58
CA VAL A 75 -2.20 10.76 7.95
C VAL A 75 -2.87 9.81 8.92
N THR A 76 -3.94 10.26 9.54
CA THR A 76 -4.72 9.54 10.55
C THR A 76 -6.07 9.06 9.97
N ARG A 77 -6.87 8.39 10.81
CA ARG A 77 -8.25 7.97 10.46
C ARG A 77 -9.15 9.13 10.07
N GLU A 78 -8.86 10.33 10.58
CA GLU A 78 -9.65 11.53 10.37
C GLU A 78 -9.18 12.36 9.17
N THR A 79 -8.01 12.03 8.60
CA THR A 79 -7.41 12.83 7.52
C THR A 79 -8.18 12.70 6.21
N ILE A 80 -8.59 11.49 5.85
CA ILE A 80 -9.35 11.20 4.63
C ILE A 80 -10.72 10.65 5.04
N LYS A 81 -11.78 11.24 4.52
CA LYS A 81 -13.17 10.95 4.90
C LYS A 81 -14.00 10.50 3.69
N LEU A 82 -15.08 9.81 3.97
CA LEU A 82 -16.10 9.50 2.96
C LEU A 82 -16.58 10.77 2.29
N GLY A 83 -16.67 10.75 0.96
CA GLY A 83 -17.09 11.88 0.16
C GLY A 83 -15.98 12.88 -0.21
N ASP A 84 -14.78 12.75 0.36
CA ASP A 84 -13.63 13.54 -0.10
C ASP A 84 -13.35 13.24 -1.57
N ARG A 85 -13.12 14.30 -2.36
CA ARG A 85 -12.59 14.16 -3.71
C ARG A 85 -11.07 14.19 -3.66
N LEU A 86 -10.43 13.15 -4.22
CA LEU A 86 -9.00 12.99 -4.19
C LEU A 86 -8.43 12.82 -5.58
N ILE A 87 -7.25 13.39 -5.79
CA ILE A 87 -6.36 13.07 -6.92
C ILE A 87 -5.26 12.18 -6.35
N VAL A 88 -5.15 10.96 -6.87
CA VAL A 88 -4.19 9.97 -6.39
C VAL A 88 -3.26 9.57 -7.53
N THR A 89 -1.96 9.69 -7.29
CA THR A 89 -0.93 9.13 -8.15
C THR A 89 -0.33 7.90 -7.49
N GLY A 90 -0.23 6.81 -8.23
CA GLY A 90 0.27 5.56 -7.71
C GLY A 90 0.84 4.63 -8.78
N PHE A 91 1.37 3.50 -8.34
CA PHE A 91 1.84 2.43 -9.20
C PHE A 91 0.66 1.53 -9.58
N PRO A 92 0.38 1.30 -10.87
CA PRO A 92 -0.73 0.45 -11.29
C PRO A 92 -0.49 -1.02 -10.95
N GLY A 93 -1.57 -1.72 -10.61
CA GLY A 93 -1.57 -3.17 -10.37
C GLY A 93 -1.19 -3.95 -11.63
N ARG A 94 -0.48 -5.07 -11.45
CA ARG A 94 -0.07 -5.96 -12.56
C ARG A 94 -1.25 -6.73 -13.16
N ASN A 95 -2.29 -7.01 -12.37
CA ASN A 95 -3.48 -7.66 -12.88
C ASN A 95 -4.42 -6.58 -13.48
N PRO A 96 -4.66 -6.59 -14.81
CA PRO A 96 -5.48 -5.58 -15.48
C PRO A 96 -6.97 -5.66 -15.10
N ASP A 97 -7.44 -6.83 -14.60
CA ASP A 97 -8.82 -7.01 -14.15
C ASP A 97 -9.08 -6.34 -12.79
N HIS A 98 -8.02 -5.95 -12.08
CA HIS A 98 -8.11 -5.29 -10.80
C HIS A 98 -7.77 -3.81 -10.95
N ARG A 99 -8.76 -2.93 -10.72
CA ARG A 99 -8.55 -1.49 -10.67
C ARG A 99 -7.93 -1.12 -9.34
N ARG A 100 -6.61 -1.09 -9.30
CA ARG A 100 -5.87 -0.78 -8.08
C ARG A 100 -4.58 -0.01 -8.34
N LEU A 101 -4.22 0.82 -7.37
CA LEU A 101 -2.93 1.52 -7.33
C LEU A 101 -2.27 1.28 -5.97
N TRP A 102 -0.94 1.25 -5.97
CA TRP A 102 -0.17 1.50 -4.74
C TRP A 102 0.05 3.00 -4.62
N MET A 103 -0.38 3.58 -3.51
CA MET A 103 -0.37 5.02 -3.27
C MET A 103 1.05 5.61 -3.21
N VAL A 104 1.33 6.58 -4.06
CA VAL A 104 2.58 7.37 -4.05
C VAL A 104 2.33 8.79 -3.58
N SER A 105 1.26 9.43 -4.04
CA SER A 105 0.84 10.75 -3.57
C SER A 105 -0.67 10.91 -3.65
N VAL A 106 -1.18 11.78 -2.78
CA VAL A 106 -2.60 12.13 -2.70
C VAL A 106 -2.73 13.64 -2.55
N THR A 107 -3.66 14.23 -3.26
CA THR A 107 -4.07 15.63 -3.12
C THR A 107 -5.58 15.70 -2.92
N ARG A 108 -6.03 16.53 -1.99
CA ARG A 108 -7.44 16.89 -1.82
C ARG A 108 -7.62 18.33 -2.31
N PRO A 109 -8.21 18.54 -3.52
CA PRO A 109 -8.30 19.87 -4.12
C PRO A 109 -9.09 20.86 -3.29
N ALA A 110 -10.09 20.40 -2.55
CA ALA A 110 -11.00 21.26 -1.78
C ALA A 110 -10.29 22.18 -0.77
N ASP A 111 -9.18 21.72 -0.17
CA ASP A 111 -8.40 22.47 0.83
C ASP A 111 -6.89 22.51 0.53
N GLY A 112 -6.46 21.92 -0.59
CA GLY A 112 -5.05 21.87 -0.99
C GLY A 112 -4.20 20.91 -0.16
N TRP A 113 -4.80 20.08 0.71
CA TRP A 113 -4.04 19.09 1.46
C TRP A 113 -3.35 18.09 0.53
N THR A 114 -2.08 17.79 0.83
CA THR A 114 -1.29 16.81 0.07
C THR A 114 -0.51 15.89 1.01
N TRP A 115 -0.31 14.65 0.54
CA TRP A 115 0.63 13.70 1.11
C TRP A 115 1.43 13.03 0.00
N THR A 116 2.71 12.77 0.24
CA THR A 116 3.59 12.10 -0.74
C THR A 116 4.57 11.18 -0.02
N ASP A 117 4.67 9.93 -0.47
CA ASP A 117 5.81 9.07 -0.12
C ASP A 117 7.04 9.55 -0.89
N VAL A 118 7.92 10.29 -0.21
CA VAL A 118 9.11 10.90 -0.82
C VAL A 118 10.05 9.85 -1.44
N ARG A 119 10.13 8.66 -0.84
CA ARG A 119 10.96 7.57 -1.35
C ARG A 119 10.42 7.01 -2.67
N LEU A 120 9.12 6.72 -2.71
CA LEU A 120 8.46 6.15 -3.88
C LEU A 120 8.28 7.17 -5.01
N SER A 121 8.11 8.45 -4.67
CA SER A 121 7.97 9.52 -5.66
C SER A 121 9.21 9.67 -6.54
N LYS A 122 10.40 9.30 -6.02
CA LYS A 122 11.70 9.37 -6.71
C LYS A 122 12.04 8.13 -7.54
N LYS A 123 11.21 7.07 -7.53
CA LYS A 123 11.46 5.90 -8.38
C LYS A 123 11.44 6.29 -9.85
N LYS A 124 12.44 5.79 -10.60
CA LYS A 124 12.51 6.00 -12.05
C LYS A 124 11.31 5.37 -12.75
N ILE A 125 10.73 6.11 -13.67
CA ILE A 125 9.63 5.68 -14.52
C ILE A 125 10.18 5.23 -15.87
N ARG A 126 9.68 4.11 -16.39
CA ARG A 126 10.05 3.61 -17.70
C ARG A 126 9.64 4.63 -18.77
N GLY A 127 10.59 5.01 -19.63
CA GLY A 127 10.33 5.95 -20.71
C GLY A 127 10.28 7.43 -20.32
N ALA A 128 10.50 7.78 -19.04
CA ALA A 128 10.76 9.17 -18.66
C ALA A 128 12.19 9.55 -19.09
N ILE A 129 12.30 10.50 -19.98
CA ILE A 129 13.58 11.10 -20.46
C ILE A 129 14.03 12.10 -19.42
#